data_04e99877871bdadbb4cf20c219bbca6b
#
_entry.id   04e99877871bdadbb4cf20c219bbca6b
#
_cell.length_a   1.000
_cell.length_b   1.000
_cell.length_c   1.000
_cell.angle_alpha   90.00
_cell.angle_beta   90.00
_cell.angle_gamma   90.00
#
_symmetry.space_group_name_H-M   'P 1'
#
loop_
_entity.id
_entity.type
_entity.pdbx_description
1 polymer ?
#
loop_
_entity_poly.entity_id
_entity_poly.type
_entity_poly.pdbx_seq_one_letter_code
_entity_poly.pdbx_strand_id
1 'polypeptide(L)'
;MDEPEAIAAIAVAGREKLDNLITVVNCNLQRLDGPVRGNSKIIQELEGLYRGAGWDVFKVLWDSNWDRLFSQDSNGVLLSRLEEINDGDFQRMSTLSPSDFRKELFSGSEELVSLGSKLSDQDIIGLRRGGHDPMKIYAAYHAALESDKPAVILAHTVKGWGIDSFAGRNTTHQKKKMNIEDLIAYRDRLNIPLDNEQLLTSPFYSLDEESEALEYIHSTRVKLGGYLPSRKSPNIDFNLPSGDTYSQFDNGTPEGQKVSTTMAFVRLLRNLMKSEIGEKVVPIIPDEGRTFGMDPLFSEFGIYSHSGQKYKPVDHKMIMKYKESITGQILEEGISEANSIASWIASATSYSHAMTPTLPFYIFYSMFGFQRVNDQ
;
A
#
# COMPACT_ATOMS: atom_id res chain seq x y z
N MET A 1 2.77 -1.50 -8.92
CA MET A 1 1.99 -0.25 -9.07
C MET A 1 1.34 -0.09 -10.46
N ASP A 2 1.73 -0.90 -11.44
CA ASP A 2 1.12 -0.82 -12.79
C ASP A 2 -0.25 -1.54 -12.87
N GLU A 3 -0.57 -2.39 -11.90
CA GLU A 3 -1.83 -3.13 -11.88
C GLU A 3 -3.01 -2.23 -11.53
N PRO A 4 -4.12 -2.32 -12.27
CA PRO A 4 -5.31 -1.49 -12.05
C PRO A 4 -5.87 -1.61 -10.63
N GLU A 5 -5.79 -2.78 -10.01
CA GLU A 5 -6.24 -3.04 -8.65
C GLU A 5 -5.45 -2.21 -7.63
N ALA A 6 -4.14 -2.06 -7.83
CA ALA A 6 -3.31 -1.24 -6.95
C ALA A 6 -3.71 0.24 -7.01
N ILE A 7 -4.02 0.74 -8.21
CA ILE A 7 -4.49 2.12 -8.41
C ILE A 7 -5.88 2.32 -7.77
N ALA A 8 -6.78 1.35 -7.94
CA ALA A 8 -8.10 1.39 -7.34
C ALA A 8 -8.04 1.39 -5.80
N ALA A 9 -7.15 0.58 -5.20
CA ALA A 9 -6.94 0.52 -3.77
C ALA A 9 -6.46 1.86 -3.18
N ILE A 10 -5.63 2.62 -3.92
CA ILE A 10 -5.20 3.96 -3.51
C ILE A 10 -6.41 4.90 -3.37
N ALA A 11 -7.32 4.88 -4.34
CA ALA A 11 -8.52 5.71 -4.32
C ALA A 11 -9.46 5.36 -3.14
N VAL A 12 -9.67 4.06 -2.88
CA VAL A 12 -10.50 3.60 -1.75
C VAL A 12 -9.89 4.02 -0.42
N ALA A 13 -8.61 3.75 -0.19
CA ALA A 13 -7.94 4.09 1.06
C ALA A 13 -8.00 5.60 1.36
N GLY A 14 -7.83 6.44 0.34
CA GLY A 14 -7.98 7.89 0.48
C GLY A 14 -9.41 8.33 0.79
N ARG A 15 -10.40 7.77 0.09
CA ARG A 15 -11.83 8.04 0.31
C ARG A 15 -12.25 7.68 1.74
N GLU A 16 -11.84 6.50 2.21
CA GLU A 16 -12.16 6.00 3.55
C GLU A 16 -11.26 6.56 4.64
N LYS A 17 -10.28 7.41 4.28
CA LYS A 17 -9.34 8.04 5.22
C LYS A 17 -8.69 7.04 6.17
N LEU A 18 -8.07 6.00 5.62
CA LEU A 18 -7.42 4.96 6.42
C LEU A 18 -6.12 5.50 7.04
N ASP A 19 -6.24 6.26 8.13
CA ASP A 19 -5.13 6.92 8.83
C ASP A 19 -4.12 5.96 9.47
N ASN A 20 -4.49 4.69 9.61
CA ASN A 20 -3.62 3.62 10.09
C ASN A 20 -2.86 2.88 8.96
N LEU A 21 -2.95 3.35 7.70
CA LEU A 21 -2.29 2.74 6.56
C LEU A 21 -1.07 3.55 6.12
N ILE A 22 0.11 2.95 6.23
CA ILE A 22 1.34 3.47 5.67
C ILE A 22 1.82 2.54 4.57
N THR A 23 1.91 3.06 3.35
CA THR A 23 2.45 2.33 2.20
C THR A 23 3.86 2.81 1.89
N VAL A 24 4.79 1.89 1.69
CA VAL A 24 6.15 2.22 1.25
C VAL A 24 6.34 1.70 -0.17
N VAL A 25 6.59 2.61 -1.11
CA VAL A 25 6.91 2.25 -2.49
C VAL A 25 8.42 2.30 -2.69
N ASN A 26 9.01 1.13 -2.96
CA ASN A 26 10.41 1.01 -3.31
C ASN A 26 10.63 1.46 -4.76
N CYS A 27 10.97 2.73 -4.93
CA CYS A 27 11.15 3.38 -6.23
C CYS A 27 12.59 3.18 -6.76
N ASN A 28 12.91 1.98 -7.23
CA ASN A 28 14.23 1.69 -7.79
C ASN A 28 14.36 2.07 -9.28
N LEU A 29 13.32 2.66 -9.87
CA LEU A 29 13.22 3.16 -11.24
C LEU A 29 13.31 2.09 -12.34
N GLN A 30 13.40 0.80 -12.00
CA GLN A 30 13.65 -0.28 -12.95
C GLN A 30 12.51 -1.29 -13.02
N ARG A 31 12.17 -1.70 -14.23
CA ARG A 31 11.49 -2.95 -14.57
C ARG A 31 12.51 -4.08 -14.75
N LEU A 32 12.10 -5.19 -15.34
CA LEU A 32 12.98 -6.31 -15.63
C LEU A 32 13.97 -5.99 -16.76
N ASP A 33 13.52 -5.30 -17.80
CA ASP A 33 14.26 -5.07 -19.02
C ASP A 33 14.79 -3.63 -19.19
N GLY A 34 14.37 -2.72 -18.32
CA GLY A 34 14.75 -1.31 -18.43
C GLY A 34 14.09 -0.41 -17.37
N PRO A 35 14.06 0.92 -17.58
CA PRO A 35 13.44 1.83 -16.66
C PRO A 35 11.92 1.72 -16.64
N VAL A 36 11.29 2.05 -15.50
CA VAL A 36 9.82 2.11 -15.39
C VAL A 36 9.25 3.21 -16.27
N ARG A 37 9.88 4.39 -16.23
CA ARG A 37 9.52 5.58 -17.03
C ARG A 37 10.81 6.23 -17.56
N GLY A 38 11.36 5.69 -18.65
CA GLY A 38 12.66 6.14 -19.16
C GLY A 38 12.73 7.65 -19.44
N ASN A 39 11.69 8.21 -20.06
CA ASN A 39 11.64 9.60 -20.52
C ASN A 39 10.90 10.54 -19.54
N SER A 40 10.45 10.04 -18.39
CA SER A 40 9.74 10.83 -17.39
C SER A 40 10.21 10.48 -15.98
N LYS A 41 9.40 10.78 -14.96
CA LYS A 41 9.75 10.60 -13.55
C LYS A 41 8.62 9.89 -12.83
N ILE A 42 8.78 8.59 -12.59
CA ILE A 42 7.76 7.77 -11.93
C ILE A 42 7.42 8.26 -10.51
N ILE A 43 8.39 8.80 -9.78
CA ILE A 43 8.14 9.26 -8.41
C ILE A 43 7.19 10.45 -8.40
N GLN A 44 7.32 11.39 -9.34
CA GLN A 44 6.40 12.52 -9.48
C GLN A 44 5.02 12.09 -9.99
N GLU A 45 4.97 11.10 -10.88
CA GLU A 45 3.70 10.51 -11.33
C GLU A 45 2.96 9.87 -10.14
N LEU A 46 3.66 9.08 -9.33
CA LEU A 46 3.10 8.47 -8.12
C LEU A 46 2.69 9.52 -7.08
N GLU A 47 3.52 10.55 -6.86
CA GLU A 47 3.16 11.66 -5.97
C GLU A 47 1.83 12.30 -6.39
N GLY A 48 1.66 12.60 -7.69
CA GLY A 48 0.42 13.16 -8.23
C GLY A 48 -0.78 12.25 -8.01
N LEU A 49 -0.60 10.94 -8.23
CA LEU A 49 -1.64 9.93 -8.04
C LEU A 49 -2.09 9.84 -6.57
N TYR A 50 -1.15 9.69 -5.64
CA TYR A 50 -1.46 9.58 -4.22
C TYR A 50 -2.06 10.86 -3.65
N ARG A 51 -1.48 12.05 -3.97
CA ARG A 51 -2.03 13.33 -3.52
C ARG A 51 -3.43 13.57 -4.08
N GLY A 52 -3.67 13.24 -5.35
CA GLY A 52 -4.99 13.34 -5.97
C GLY A 52 -6.04 12.44 -5.32
N ALA A 53 -5.62 11.32 -4.76
CA ALA A 53 -6.48 10.42 -3.99
C ALA A 53 -6.62 10.80 -2.50
N GLY A 54 -6.00 11.89 -2.03
CA GLY A 54 -6.16 12.38 -0.67
C GLY A 54 -5.18 11.82 0.36
N TRP A 55 -4.06 11.22 -0.10
CA TRP A 55 -2.99 10.72 0.77
C TRP A 55 -1.98 11.80 1.14
N ASP A 56 -1.32 11.65 2.28
CA ASP A 56 -0.08 12.33 2.56
C ASP A 56 1.10 11.61 1.90
N VAL A 57 1.98 12.39 1.26
CA VAL A 57 3.09 11.84 0.46
C VAL A 57 4.42 12.35 0.98
N PHE A 58 5.27 11.42 1.38
CA PHE A 58 6.64 11.65 1.84
C PHE A 58 7.63 11.12 0.81
N LYS A 59 8.39 12.01 0.16
CA LYS A 59 9.41 11.61 -0.82
C LYS A 59 10.78 11.53 -0.16
N VAL A 60 11.40 10.36 -0.18
CA VAL A 60 12.76 10.15 0.35
C VAL A 60 13.70 9.95 -0.83
N LEU A 61 14.14 11.05 -1.43
CA LEU A 61 14.89 11.06 -2.69
C LEU A 61 16.40 10.97 -2.48
N TRP A 62 16.92 11.77 -1.58
CA TRP A 62 18.35 12.03 -1.39
C TRP A 62 18.77 11.67 0.02
N ASP A 63 19.95 11.05 0.18
CA ASP A 63 20.53 10.76 1.48
C ASP A 63 21.10 12.03 2.16
N SER A 64 21.51 11.91 3.41
CA SER A 64 22.01 13.03 4.21
C SER A 64 23.27 13.69 3.65
N ASN A 65 24.03 13.01 2.78
CA ASN A 65 25.22 13.60 2.16
C ASN A 65 24.86 14.69 1.15
N TRP A 66 23.67 14.64 0.56
CA TRP A 66 23.16 15.69 -0.32
C TRP A 66 22.80 16.98 0.42
N ASP A 67 22.47 16.91 1.72
CA ASP A 67 21.99 18.06 2.49
C ASP A 67 23.04 19.20 2.48
N ARG A 68 24.32 18.85 2.51
CA ARG A 68 25.41 19.82 2.38
C ARG A 68 25.45 20.52 1.03
N LEU A 69 25.16 19.78 -0.05
CA LEU A 69 25.12 20.36 -1.41
C LEU A 69 23.91 21.27 -1.56
N PHE A 70 22.75 20.85 -1.11
CA PHE A 70 21.54 21.68 -1.14
C PHE A 70 21.69 22.94 -0.30
N SER A 71 22.38 22.89 0.84
CA SER A 71 22.65 24.08 1.66
C SER A 71 23.58 25.09 0.97
N GLN A 72 24.37 24.68 -0.01
CA GLN A 72 25.27 25.53 -0.81
C GLN A 72 24.64 25.99 -2.13
N ASP A 73 23.51 25.41 -2.53
CA ASP A 73 22.77 25.70 -3.77
C ASP A 73 21.82 26.90 -3.57
N SER A 74 22.37 28.06 -3.25
CA SER A 74 21.60 29.27 -2.91
C SER A 74 20.71 29.77 -4.05
N ASN A 75 21.08 29.50 -5.29
CA ASN A 75 20.33 29.89 -6.49
C ASN A 75 19.45 28.77 -7.07
N GLY A 76 19.46 27.57 -6.47
CA GLY A 76 18.65 26.43 -6.90
C GLY A 76 19.10 25.79 -8.22
N VAL A 77 20.34 26.03 -8.65
CA VAL A 77 20.87 25.50 -9.93
C VAL A 77 21.03 23.98 -9.91
N LEU A 78 21.45 23.42 -8.76
CA LEU A 78 21.54 21.97 -8.57
C LEU A 78 20.14 21.35 -8.54
N LEU A 79 19.21 21.96 -7.82
CA LEU A 79 17.83 21.49 -7.76
C LEU A 79 17.20 21.49 -9.14
N SER A 80 17.34 22.58 -9.91
CA SER A 80 16.85 22.67 -11.29
C SER A 80 17.46 21.60 -12.19
N ARG A 81 18.80 21.37 -12.06
CA ARG A 81 19.48 20.32 -12.80
C ARG A 81 18.94 18.92 -12.48
N LEU A 82 18.68 18.62 -11.22
CA LEU A 82 18.10 17.35 -10.78
C LEU A 82 16.65 17.19 -11.25
N GLU A 83 15.92 18.30 -11.41
CA GLU A 83 14.57 18.29 -11.96
C GLU A 83 14.54 18.02 -13.47
N GLU A 84 15.56 18.34 -14.21
CA GLU A 84 15.67 18.06 -15.64
C GLU A 84 15.99 16.59 -15.95
N ILE A 85 16.73 15.91 -15.07
CA ILE A 85 17.20 14.53 -15.29
C ILE A 85 16.01 13.57 -15.19
N ASN A 86 15.76 12.79 -16.24
CA ASN A 86 14.73 11.75 -16.27
C ASN A 86 15.18 10.45 -15.60
N ASP A 87 14.26 9.52 -15.39
CA ASP A 87 14.53 8.26 -14.69
C ASP A 87 15.56 7.38 -15.42
N GLY A 88 15.56 7.39 -16.75
CA GLY A 88 16.54 6.63 -17.53
C GLY A 88 17.98 7.12 -17.34
N ASP A 89 18.17 8.45 -17.29
CA ASP A 89 19.46 9.05 -16.98
C ASP A 89 19.86 8.85 -15.52
N PHE A 90 18.94 8.97 -14.58
CA PHE A 90 19.24 8.65 -13.18
C PHE A 90 19.67 7.19 -12.99
N GLN A 91 19.02 6.25 -13.68
CA GLN A 91 19.45 4.86 -13.65
C GLN A 91 20.86 4.70 -14.18
N ARG A 92 21.16 5.28 -15.37
CA ARG A 92 22.48 5.22 -15.97
C ARG A 92 23.54 5.88 -15.09
N MET A 93 23.27 7.05 -14.53
CA MET A 93 24.19 7.77 -13.67
C MET A 93 24.57 6.98 -12.40
N SER A 94 23.69 6.10 -11.91
CA SER A 94 24.00 5.24 -10.76
C SER A 94 25.09 4.18 -11.04
N THR A 95 25.48 4.01 -12.31
CA THR A 95 26.49 3.03 -12.76
C THR A 95 27.77 3.69 -13.24
N LEU A 96 27.87 5.02 -13.20
CA LEU A 96 29.03 5.78 -13.69
C LEU A 96 30.19 5.76 -12.67
N SER A 97 31.41 5.98 -13.21
CA SER A 97 32.55 6.31 -12.35
C SER A 97 32.32 7.67 -11.65
N PRO A 98 32.95 7.91 -10.50
CA PRO A 98 32.84 9.22 -9.83
C PRO A 98 33.20 10.41 -10.73
N SER A 99 34.23 10.24 -11.55
CA SER A 99 34.67 11.27 -12.52
C SER A 99 33.60 11.54 -13.59
N ASP A 100 32.98 10.51 -14.13
CA ASP A 100 31.96 10.66 -15.18
C ASP A 100 30.64 11.16 -14.58
N PHE A 101 30.25 10.69 -13.40
CA PHE A 101 29.11 11.22 -12.65
C PHE A 101 29.26 12.73 -12.42
N ARG A 102 30.47 13.18 -11.96
CA ARG A 102 30.75 14.60 -11.73
C ARG A 102 30.61 15.42 -13.00
N LYS A 103 31.19 14.94 -14.12
CA LYS A 103 31.10 15.63 -15.41
C LYS A 103 29.65 15.74 -15.89
N GLU A 104 28.85 14.74 -15.65
CA GLU A 104 27.47 14.70 -16.15
C GLU A 104 26.50 15.50 -15.29
N LEU A 105 26.55 15.33 -13.96
CA LEU A 105 25.64 16.03 -13.07
C LEU A 105 25.98 17.51 -12.96
N PHE A 106 27.26 17.83 -12.76
CA PHE A 106 27.74 19.19 -12.47
C PHE A 106 28.22 19.93 -13.72
N SER A 107 27.57 19.72 -14.87
CA SER A 107 27.81 20.46 -16.10
C SER A 107 26.70 21.46 -16.39
N GLY A 108 26.92 22.34 -17.37
CA GLY A 108 25.88 23.24 -17.90
C GLY A 108 25.92 24.67 -17.34
N SER A 109 26.48 24.90 -16.16
CA SER A 109 26.72 26.24 -15.63
C SER A 109 28.01 26.33 -14.81
N GLU A 110 28.59 27.53 -14.68
CA GLU A 110 29.79 27.77 -13.85
C GLU A 110 29.50 27.44 -12.37
N GLU A 111 28.29 27.71 -11.88
CA GLU A 111 27.88 27.41 -10.51
C GLU A 111 27.85 25.90 -10.24
N LEU A 112 27.29 25.11 -11.14
CA LEU A 112 27.30 23.64 -11.04
C LEU A 112 28.72 23.10 -11.06
N VAL A 113 29.54 23.57 -11.99
CA VAL A 113 30.95 23.17 -12.07
C VAL A 113 31.71 23.54 -10.76
N SER A 114 31.45 24.71 -10.20
CA SER A 114 32.02 25.12 -8.92
C SER A 114 31.59 24.22 -7.76
N LEU A 115 30.33 23.83 -7.69
CA LEU A 115 29.83 22.87 -6.69
C LEU A 115 30.52 21.51 -6.83
N GLY A 116 30.56 20.97 -8.05
CA GLY A 116 31.13 19.65 -8.33
C GLY A 116 32.63 19.57 -8.13
N SER A 117 33.37 20.67 -8.38
CA SER A 117 34.83 20.73 -8.21
C SER A 117 35.31 20.65 -6.75
N LYS A 118 34.44 20.95 -5.81
CA LYS A 118 34.74 20.89 -4.36
C LYS A 118 34.60 19.48 -3.79
N LEU A 119 34.04 18.55 -4.54
CA LEU A 119 33.78 17.17 -4.12
C LEU A 119 34.95 16.27 -4.48
N SER A 120 35.43 15.46 -3.55
CA SER A 120 36.34 14.37 -3.85
C SER A 120 35.57 13.21 -4.53
N ASP A 121 36.27 12.22 -5.07
CA ASP A 121 35.62 11.02 -5.61
C ASP A 121 34.89 10.22 -4.50
N GLN A 122 35.42 10.26 -3.28
CA GLN A 122 34.77 9.64 -2.13
C GLN A 122 33.48 10.36 -1.76
N ASP A 123 33.42 11.68 -1.85
CA ASP A 123 32.19 12.46 -1.64
C ASP A 123 31.13 12.05 -2.71
N ILE A 124 31.53 11.92 -3.98
CA ILE A 124 30.65 11.49 -5.06
C ILE A 124 30.10 10.09 -4.81
N ILE A 125 30.93 9.13 -4.39
CA ILE A 125 30.50 7.77 -4.03
C ILE A 125 29.51 7.82 -2.84
N GLY A 126 29.70 8.79 -1.95
CA GLY A 126 28.81 9.02 -0.80
C GLY A 126 27.44 9.59 -1.16
N LEU A 127 27.24 10.18 -2.34
CA LEU A 127 25.95 10.71 -2.79
C LEU A 127 24.99 9.56 -3.17
N ARG A 128 24.14 9.17 -2.25
CA ARG A 128 23.25 8.01 -2.41
C ARG A 128 21.79 8.42 -2.54
N ARG A 129 20.95 7.44 -2.88
CA ARG A 129 19.50 7.60 -2.87
C ARG A 129 18.98 7.56 -1.44
N GLY A 130 18.01 8.41 -1.13
CA GLY A 130 17.49 8.57 0.23
C GLY A 130 16.84 7.31 0.82
N GLY A 131 16.29 6.44 -0.04
CA GLY A 131 15.74 5.15 0.39
C GLY A 131 16.77 4.18 1.00
N HIS A 132 18.07 4.50 0.89
CA HIS A 132 19.16 3.76 1.53
C HIS A 132 19.76 4.48 2.75
N ASP A 133 19.14 5.59 3.17
CA ASP A 133 19.54 6.33 4.38
C ASP A 133 18.59 6.00 5.53
N PRO A 134 19.03 5.23 6.56
CA PRO A 134 18.18 4.85 7.68
C PRO A 134 17.57 6.03 8.41
N MET A 135 18.30 7.16 8.53
CA MET A 135 17.80 8.35 9.24
C MET A 135 16.68 9.04 8.46
N LYS A 136 16.83 9.18 7.14
CA LYS A 136 15.79 9.75 6.26
C LYS A 136 14.54 8.86 6.23
N ILE A 137 14.72 7.54 6.17
CA ILE A 137 13.62 6.57 6.23
C ILE A 137 12.93 6.62 7.60
N TYR A 138 13.68 6.63 8.69
CA TYR A 138 13.11 6.76 10.03
C TYR A 138 12.29 8.05 10.18
N ALA A 139 12.81 9.19 9.74
CA ALA A 139 12.11 10.47 9.77
C ALA A 139 10.81 10.44 8.93
N ALA A 140 10.83 9.79 7.77
CA ALA A 140 9.65 9.63 6.93
C ALA A 140 8.58 8.76 7.58
N TYR A 141 8.95 7.66 8.21
CA TYR A 141 8.01 6.83 8.98
C TYR A 141 7.42 7.61 10.17
N HIS A 142 8.25 8.35 10.90
CA HIS A 142 7.78 9.15 12.02
C HIS A 142 6.75 10.19 11.56
N ALA A 143 7.05 10.91 10.47
CA ALA A 143 6.11 11.89 9.91
C ALA A 143 4.82 11.21 9.37
N ALA A 144 4.92 10.01 8.80
CA ALA A 144 3.77 9.26 8.32
C ALA A 144 2.85 8.77 9.45
N LEU A 145 3.40 8.46 10.63
CA LEU A 145 2.63 8.07 11.81
C LEU A 145 1.81 9.22 12.42
N GLU A 146 2.22 10.47 12.19
CA GLU A 146 1.50 11.67 12.64
C GLU A 146 0.39 12.12 11.66
N SER A 147 0.24 11.43 10.52
CA SER A 147 -0.78 11.77 9.53
C SER A 147 -2.18 11.36 9.99
N ASP A 148 -3.17 12.19 9.71
CA ASP A 148 -4.61 11.93 9.91
C ASP A 148 -5.28 11.33 8.66
N LYS A 149 -4.47 10.85 7.70
CA LYS A 149 -4.84 10.27 6.41
C LYS A 149 -3.94 9.08 6.12
N PRO A 150 -4.30 8.25 5.12
CA PRO A 150 -3.34 7.26 4.64
C PRO A 150 -2.09 7.95 4.13
N ALA A 151 -0.92 7.40 4.45
CA ALA A 151 0.37 7.96 4.11
C ALA A 151 1.16 7.06 3.16
N VAL A 152 1.90 7.66 2.23
CA VAL A 152 2.82 6.93 1.36
C VAL A 152 4.24 7.49 1.47
N ILE A 153 5.20 6.59 1.60
CA ILE A 153 6.62 6.91 1.54
C ILE A 153 7.15 6.45 0.18
N LEU A 154 7.51 7.39 -0.68
CA LEU A 154 8.15 7.11 -1.97
C LEU A 154 9.66 7.08 -1.76
N ALA A 155 10.20 5.89 -1.55
CA ALA A 155 11.60 5.67 -1.23
C ALA A 155 12.42 5.47 -2.50
N HIS A 156 13.25 6.44 -2.88
CA HIS A 156 14.14 6.35 -4.03
C HIS A 156 15.33 5.46 -3.70
N THR A 157 15.49 4.36 -4.42
CA THR A 157 16.50 3.33 -4.17
C THR A 157 17.27 2.96 -5.45
N VAL A 158 18.22 2.07 -5.32
CA VAL A 158 18.93 1.44 -6.45
C VAL A 158 18.72 -0.06 -6.39
N LYS A 159 18.27 -0.68 -7.48
CA LYS A 159 18.10 -2.14 -7.57
C LYS A 159 19.45 -2.83 -7.42
N GLY A 160 19.54 -3.81 -6.50
CA GLY A 160 20.80 -4.50 -6.18
C GLY A 160 21.79 -3.64 -5.40
N TRP A 161 21.33 -2.61 -4.71
CA TRP A 161 22.17 -1.72 -3.91
C TRP A 161 23.13 -2.48 -2.98
N GLY A 162 24.33 -1.96 -2.87
CA GLY A 162 25.37 -2.55 -2.01
C GLY A 162 26.30 -3.51 -2.74
N ILE A 163 25.96 -3.96 -3.95
CA ILE A 163 26.77 -4.90 -4.73
C ILE A 163 27.21 -4.23 -6.03
N ASP A 164 28.40 -3.69 -6.03
CA ASP A 164 28.91 -2.80 -7.09
C ASP A 164 29.01 -3.47 -8.45
N SER A 165 29.16 -4.80 -8.50
CA SER A 165 29.27 -5.57 -9.74
C SER A 165 28.00 -5.52 -10.61
N PHE A 166 26.81 -5.30 -10.02
CA PHE A 166 25.55 -5.31 -10.77
C PHE A 166 24.50 -4.27 -10.31
N ALA A 167 24.74 -3.52 -9.25
CA ALA A 167 23.81 -2.51 -8.77
C ALA A 167 23.41 -1.51 -9.87
N GLY A 168 22.11 -1.24 -10.01
CA GLY A 168 21.55 -0.32 -11.00
C GLY A 168 21.56 -0.80 -12.45
N ARG A 169 22.12 -1.95 -12.74
CA ARG A 169 22.21 -2.50 -14.11
C ARG A 169 20.94 -3.26 -14.51
N ASN A 170 20.60 -3.28 -15.80
CA ASN A 170 19.46 -4.03 -16.31
C ASN A 170 19.60 -5.55 -16.05
N THR A 171 20.83 -6.06 -16.01
CA THR A 171 21.12 -7.48 -15.73
C THR A 171 20.94 -7.88 -14.27
N THR A 172 20.71 -6.94 -13.36
CA THR A 172 20.57 -7.20 -11.92
C THR A 172 19.50 -8.23 -11.61
N HIS A 173 18.38 -8.18 -12.32
CA HIS A 173 17.26 -9.12 -12.10
C HIS A 173 17.62 -10.57 -12.46
N GLN A 174 18.51 -10.77 -13.42
CA GLN A 174 18.95 -12.09 -13.88
C GLN A 174 20.05 -12.70 -13.01
N LYS A 175 20.67 -11.91 -12.12
CA LYS A 175 21.74 -12.37 -11.23
C LYS A 175 21.16 -13.28 -10.14
N LYS A 176 21.32 -14.60 -10.30
CA LYS A 176 20.75 -15.62 -9.39
C LYS A 176 21.64 -15.93 -8.20
N LYS A 177 22.96 -15.74 -8.34
CA LYS A 177 23.95 -16.02 -7.28
C LYS A 177 25.00 -14.94 -7.25
N MET A 178 25.43 -14.54 -6.07
CA MET A 178 26.61 -13.73 -5.84
C MET A 178 27.85 -14.62 -5.80
N ASN A 179 29.00 -14.14 -6.28
CA ASN A 179 30.27 -14.77 -6.04
C ASN A 179 30.77 -14.44 -4.63
N ILE A 180 31.84 -15.06 -4.19
CA ILE A 180 32.35 -14.85 -2.82
C ILE A 180 32.89 -13.44 -2.59
N GLU A 181 33.46 -12.82 -3.61
CA GLU A 181 33.96 -11.45 -3.57
C GLU A 181 32.81 -10.45 -3.37
N ASP A 182 31.71 -10.63 -4.09
CA ASP A 182 30.47 -9.84 -3.92
C ASP A 182 29.90 -9.98 -2.49
N LEU A 183 29.91 -11.21 -1.93
CA LEU A 183 29.42 -11.46 -0.57
C LEU A 183 30.31 -10.79 0.49
N ILE A 184 31.62 -10.88 0.34
CA ILE A 184 32.58 -10.22 1.24
C ILE A 184 32.40 -8.70 1.20
N ALA A 185 32.36 -8.12 0.02
CA ALA A 185 32.16 -6.69 -0.15
C ALA A 185 30.81 -6.20 0.43
N TYR A 186 29.76 -6.99 0.28
CA TYR A 186 28.43 -6.67 0.82
C TYR A 186 28.39 -6.77 2.33
N ARG A 187 28.97 -7.85 2.93
CA ARG A 187 29.15 -8.00 4.38
C ARG A 187 29.89 -6.81 4.98
N ASP A 188 31.05 -6.45 4.38
CA ASP A 188 31.89 -5.36 4.87
C ASP A 188 31.17 -4.02 4.80
N ARG A 189 30.43 -3.77 3.72
CA ARG A 189 29.62 -2.55 3.56
C ARG A 189 28.53 -2.43 4.62
N LEU A 190 27.93 -3.56 5.01
CA LEU A 190 26.85 -3.59 6.01
C LEU A 190 27.38 -3.79 7.44
N ASN A 191 28.71 -3.94 7.63
CA ASN A 191 29.34 -4.25 8.91
C ASN A 191 28.73 -5.48 9.59
N ILE A 192 28.39 -6.53 8.81
CA ILE A 192 27.87 -7.79 9.36
C ILE A 192 29.04 -8.58 9.97
N PRO A 193 29.00 -8.95 11.25
CA PRO A 193 30.12 -9.59 11.95
C PRO A 193 30.17 -11.10 11.66
N LEU A 194 30.36 -11.47 10.40
CA LEU A 194 30.58 -12.83 9.92
C LEU A 194 31.96 -12.95 9.31
N ASP A 195 32.67 -14.05 9.54
CA ASP A 195 33.91 -14.36 8.86
C ASP A 195 33.67 -14.94 7.45
N ASN A 196 34.77 -15.14 6.69
CA ASN A 196 34.68 -15.61 5.32
C ASN A 196 34.19 -17.06 5.21
N GLU A 197 34.44 -17.89 6.20
CA GLU A 197 33.97 -19.30 6.20
C GLU A 197 32.47 -19.36 6.47
N GLN A 198 31.99 -18.56 7.41
CA GLN A 198 30.56 -18.41 7.70
C GLN A 198 29.78 -17.92 6.51
N LEU A 199 30.32 -17.00 5.70
CA LEU A 199 29.66 -16.51 4.49
C LEU A 199 29.34 -17.62 3.48
N LEU A 200 30.16 -18.68 3.41
CA LEU A 200 29.94 -19.79 2.47
C LEU A 200 28.68 -20.57 2.76
N THR A 201 28.24 -20.59 4.02
CA THR A 201 27.03 -21.29 4.48
C THR A 201 25.81 -20.40 4.50
N SER A 202 25.98 -19.08 4.25
CA SER A 202 24.89 -18.07 4.29
C SER A 202 24.00 -18.22 5.53
N PRO A 203 24.54 -18.23 6.76
CA PRO A 203 23.76 -18.43 7.96
C PRO A 203 22.82 -17.27 8.22
N PHE A 204 21.74 -17.52 8.95
CA PHE A 204 20.96 -16.45 9.53
C PHE A 204 21.79 -15.75 10.60
N TYR A 205 22.01 -14.45 10.41
CA TYR A 205 22.64 -13.65 11.44
C TYR A 205 21.62 -13.28 12.53
N SER A 206 21.95 -13.60 13.76
CA SER A 206 21.17 -13.20 14.94
C SER A 206 21.99 -12.19 15.74
N LEU A 207 21.30 -11.17 16.26
CA LEU A 207 21.90 -10.26 17.22
C LEU A 207 22.24 -11.00 18.50
N ASP A 208 23.25 -10.52 19.22
CA ASP A 208 23.56 -11.00 20.56
C ASP A 208 22.34 -10.83 21.49
N GLU A 209 22.02 -11.86 22.27
CA GLU A 209 20.88 -11.88 23.19
C GLU A 209 20.94 -10.76 24.22
N GLU A 210 22.13 -10.31 24.61
CA GLU A 210 22.36 -9.23 25.57
C GLU A 210 22.50 -7.85 24.89
N SER A 211 22.33 -7.74 23.57
CA SER A 211 22.50 -6.46 22.86
C SER A 211 21.37 -5.48 23.13
N GLU A 212 21.71 -4.21 23.35
CA GLU A 212 20.73 -3.11 23.49
C GLU A 212 19.79 -3.03 22.29
N ALA A 213 20.25 -3.36 21.08
CA ALA A 213 19.44 -3.37 19.87
C ALA A 213 18.33 -4.41 19.93
N LEU A 214 18.64 -5.63 20.43
CA LEU A 214 17.65 -6.69 20.56
C LEU A 214 16.63 -6.35 21.67
N GLU A 215 17.10 -5.83 22.80
CA GLU A 215 16.22 -5.36 23.88
C GLU A 215 15.27 -4.26 23.38
N TYR A 216 15.77 -3.31 22.61
CA TYR A 216 14.94 -2.25 21.99
C TYR A 216 13.87 -2.83 21.06
N ILE A 217 14.25 -3.78 20.19
CA ILE A 217 13.31 -4.44 19.28
C ILE A 217 12.22 -5.19 20.08
N HIS A 218 12.61 -6.00 21.07
CA HIS A 218 11.65 -6.76 21.87
C HIS A 218 10.71 -5.86 22.68
N SER A 219 11.24 -4.88 23.39
CA SER A 219 10.44 -3.96 24.19
C SER A 219 9.46 -3.15 23.33
N THR A 220 9.89 -2.71 22.15
CA THR A 220 9.04 -2.00 21.19
C THR A 220 7.94 -2.91 20.65
N ARG A 221 8.27 -4.16 20.26
CA ARG A 221 7.25 -5.12 19.78
C ARG A 221 6.22 -5.46 20.86
N VAL A 222 6.63 -5.62 22.10
CA VAL A 222 5.72 -5.85 23.24
C VAL A 222 4.76 -4.66 23.41
N LYS A 223 5.28 -3.42 23.38
CA LYS A 223 4.45 -2.21 23.45
C LYS A 223 3.43 -2.11 22.31
N LEU A 224 3.77 -2.59 21.13
CA LEU A 224 2.91 -2.62 19.95
C LEU A 224 1.96 -3.84 19.88
N GLY A 225 1.85 -4.63 20.96
CA GLY A 225 0.93 -5.76 21.03
C GLY A 225 1.54 -7.12 20.63
N GLY A 226 2.86 -7.22 20.50
CA GLY A 226 3.58 -8.47 20.23
C GLY A 226 4.07 -8.62 18.79
N TYR A 227 4.57 -9.81 18.50
CA TYR A 227 5.18 -10.13 17.21
C TYR A 227 4.15 -10.44 16.12
N LEU A 228 4.45 -10.08 14.88
CA LEU A 228 3.68 -10.40 13.70
C LEU A 228 4.46 -11.36 12.78
N PRO A 229 3.78 -12.23 12.03
CA PRO A 229 2.33 -12.48 12.05
C PRO A 229 1.89 -13.23 13.32
N SER A 230 0.79 -12.80 13.91
CA SER A 230 0.16 -13.51 15.03
C SER A 230 -1.25 -13.91 14.60
N ARG A 231 -1.39 -15.13 14.09
CA ARG A 231 -2.69 -15.68 13.72
C ARG A 231 -3.33 -16.30 14.97
N LYS A 232 -4.49 -15.78 15.33
CA LYS A 232 -5.30 -16.30 16.42
C LYS A 232 -6.55 -16.91 15.81
N SER A 233 -6.96 -18.06 16.34
CA SER A 233 -8.27 -18.63 16.04
C SER A 233 -9.15 -18.35 17.26
N PRO A 234 -9.94 -17.26 17.24
CA PRO A 234 -10.86 -17.00 18.32
C PRO A 234 -11.89 -18.12 18.38
N ASN A 235 -12.33 -18.47 19.57
CA ASN A 235 -13.51 -19.28 19.72
C ASN A 235 -14.70 -18.40 19.31
N ILE A 236 -15.23 -18.63 18.10
CA ILE A 236 -16.33 -17.84 17.54
C ILE A 236 -17.61 -18.50 18.00
N ASP A 237 -18.25 -17.89 18.98
CA ASP A 237 -19.59 -18.27 19.37
C ASP A 237 -20.60 -17.53 18.49
N PHE A 238 -21.11 -18.22 17.48
CA PHE A 238 -22.21 -17.75 16.64
C PHE A 238 -23.50 -18.36 17.17
N ASN A 239 -24.35 -17.56 17.77
CA ASN A 239 -25.74 -17.94 17.95
C ASN A 239 -26.41 -18.00 16.58
N LEU A 240 -26.71 -19.19 16.10
CA LEU A 240 -27.37 -19.35 14.81
C LEU A 240 -28.75 -18.67 14.86
N PRO A 241 -29.19 -18.04 13.77
CA PRO A 241 -30.55 -17.46 13.71
C PRO A 241 -31.62 -18.49 13.97
N SER A 242 -32.68 -18.08 14.66
CA SER A 242 -33.83 -18.95 14.90
C SER A 242 -34.51 -19.37 13.60
N GLY A 243 -35.31 -20.45 13.65
CA GLY A 243 -36.07 -20.93 12.51
C GLY A 243 -37.03 -19.88 11.92
N ASP A 244 -37.51 -18.96 12.73
CA ASP A 244 -38.39 -17.86 12.30
C ASP A 244 -37.71 -16.93 11.25
N THR A 245 -36.42 -16.82 11.27
CA THR A 245 -35.65 -16.06 10.25
C THR A 245 -35.88 -16.59 8.84
N TYR A 246 -36.09 -17.88 8.71
CA TYR A 246 -36.25 -18.62 7.44
C TYR A 246 -37.68 -18.97 7.08
N SER A 247 -38.61 -18.90 8.03
CA SER A 247 -39.98 -19.44 7.94
C SER A 247 -40.76 -18.93 6.72
N GLN A 248 -40.53 -17.69 6.27
CA GLN A 248 -41.21 -17.14 5.08
C GLN A 248 -40.82 -17.84 3.77
N PHE A 249 -39.78 -18.67 3.77
CA PHE A 249 -39.28 -19.37 2.58
C PHE A 249 -39.69 -20.84 2.54
N ASP A 250 -40.19 -21.39 3.65
CA ASP A 250 -40.47 -22.82 3.79
C ASP A 250 -41.53 -23.32 2.81
N ASN A 251 -42.52 -22.49 2.50
CA ASN A 251 -43.61 -22.83 1.62
C ASN A 251 -43.48 -22.25 0.20
N GLY A 252 -42.32 -21.65 -0.13
CA GLY A 252 -42.10 -20.95 -1.40
C GLY A 252 -42.97 -19.70 -1.57
N THR A 253 -43.15 -19.26 -2.82
CA THR A 253 -44.00 -18.11 -3.15
C THR A 253 -45.46 -18.58 -3.38
N PRO A 254 -46.46 -17.76 -3.00
CA PRO A 254 -47.87 -18.07 -3.29
C PRO A 254 -48.13 -18.34 -4.77
N GLU A 255 -49.12 -19.17 -5.07
CA GLU A 255 -49.51 -19.50 -6.43
C GLU A 255 -49.81 -18.23 -7.25
N GLY A 256 -49.28 -18.17 -8.47
CA GLY A 256 -49.39 -16.98 -9.35
C GLY A 256 -48.42 -15.85 -9.09
N GLN A 257 -47.63 -15.86 -8.00
CA GLN A 257 -46.57 -14.87 -7.74
C GLN A 257 -45.22 -15.37 -8.25
N LYS A 258 -44.55 -14.51 -9.00
CA LYS A 258 -43.15 -14.75 -9.45
C LYS A 258 -42.22 -13.82 -8.71
N VAL A 259 -41.17 -14.39 -8.14
CA VAL A 259 -40.11 -13.65 -7.46
C VAL A 259 -38.76 -14.03 -8.07
N SER A 260 -37.91 -13.07 -8.37
CA SER A 260 -36.53 -13.38 -8.79
C SER A 260 -35.75 -13.98 -7.63
N THR A 261 -34.74 -14.80 -7.95
CA THR A 261 -33.85 -15.37 -6.94
C THR A 261 -33.10 -14.27 -6.16
N THR A 262 -32.73 -13.19 -6.82
CA THR A 262 -32.09 -12.01 -6.19
C THR A 262 -33.02 -11.37 -5.15
N MET A 263 -34.31 -11.17 -5.49
CA MET A 263 -35.27 -10.59 -4.55
C MET A 263 -35.55 -11.53 -3.36
N ALA A 264 -35.59 -12.84 -3.59
CA ALA A 264 -35.71 -13.82 -2.50
C ALA A 264 -34.49 -13.75 -1.58
N PHE A 265 -33.28 -13.69 -2.15
CA PHE A 265 -32.05 -13.54 -1.39
C PHE A 265 -32.02 -12.24 -0.59
N VAL A 266 -32.38 -11.09 -1.18
CA VAL A 266 -32.37 -9.79 -0.46
C VAL A 266 -33.37 -9.82 0.72
N ARG A 267 -34.52 -10.50 0.59
CA ARG A 267 -35.43 -10.70 1.73
C ARG A 267 -34.79 -11.54 2.83
N LEU A 268 -34.09 -12.62 2.47
CA LEU A 268 -33.36 -13.44 3.41
C LEU A 268 -32.26 -12.64 4.09
N LEU A 269 -31.46 -11.88 3.33
CA LEU A 269 -30.41 -11.03 3.84
C LEU A 269 -30.95 -10.01 4.86
N ARG A 270 -32.09 -9.38 4.55
CA ARG A 270 -32.77 -8.46 5.48
C ARG A 270 -33.18 -9.15 6.78
N ASN A 271 -33.68 -10.38 6.71
CA ASN A 271 -34.03 -11.13 7.91
C ASN A 271 -32.79 -11.49 8.73
N LEU A 272 -31.72 -11.91 8.08
CA LEU A 272 -30.42 -12.16 8.74
C LEU A 272 -29.90 -10.92 9.44
N MET A 273 -29.94 -9.76 8.78
CA MET A 273 -29.51 -8.48 9.37
C MET A 273 -30.38 -8.02 10.55
N LYS A 274 -31.59 -8.56 10.70
CA LYS A 274 -32.50 -8.31 11.84
C LYS A 274 -32.40 -9.37 12.93
N SER A 275 -31.71 -10.48 12.68
CA SER A 275 -31.55 -11.56 13.64
C SER A 275 -30.40 -11.30 14.63
N GLU A 276 -30.15 -12.26 15.51
CA GLU A 276 -29.11 -12.22 16.53
C GLU A 276 -27.69 -12.09 15.94
N ILE A 277 -27.50 -12.52 14.69
CA ILE A 277 -26.23 -12.36 13.99
C ILE A 277 -26.14 -11.07 13.16
N GLY A 278 -27.18 -10.25 13.20
CA GLY A 278 -27.36 -9.14 12.26
C GLY A 278 -26.18 -8.17 12.23
N GLU A 279 -25.61 -7.83 13.37
CA GLU A 279 -24.44 -6.93 13.46
C GLU A 279 -23.17 -7.48 12.79
N LYS A 280 -23.12 -8.79 12.54
CA LYS A 280 -21.98 -9.45 11.89
C LYS A 280 -22.14 -9.57 10.37
N VAL A 281 -23.33 -9.33 9.86
CA VAL A 281 -23.65 -9.45 8.43
C VAL A 281 -23.19 -8.20 7.68
N VAL A 282 -22.35 -8.37 6.67
CA VAL A 282 -21.79 -7.28 5.87
C VAL A 282 -22.13 -7.47 4.40
N PRO A 283 -23.21 -6.82 3.91
CA PRO A 283 -23.48 -6.79 2.47
C PRO A 283 -22.43 -5.92 1.76
N ILE A 284 -21.88 -6.43 0.67
CA ILE A 284 -20.88 -5.75 -0.15
C ILE A 284 -21.40 -5.72 -1.57
N ILE A 285 -21.47 -4.53 -2.16
CA ILE A 285 -21.93 -4.30 -3.52
C ILE A 285 -20.98 -3.36 -4.25
N PRO A 286 -20.74 -3.57 -5.56
CA PRO A 286 -19.97 -2.60 -6.34
C PRO A 286 -20.77 -1.30 -6.54
N ASP A 287 -22.05 -1.42 -6.91
CA ASP A 287 -23.04 -0.37 -7.11
C ASP A 287 -24.41 -1.03 -7.37
N GLU A 288 -25.40 -0.24 -7.73
CA GLU A 288 -26.70 -0.73 -8.23
C GLU A 288 -27.53 -1.53 -7.22
N GLY A 289 -27.38 -1.27 -5.93
CA GLY A 289 -28.18 -1.92 -4.89
C GLY A 289 -29.70 -1.84 -5.13
N ARG A 290 -30.19 -0.76 -5.76
CA ARG A 290 -31.60 -0.61 -6.15
C ARG A 290 -32.01 -1.64 -7.20
N THR A 291 -31.15 -1.92 -8.18
CA THR A 291 -31.40 -2.95 -9.19
C THR A 291 -31.51 -4.33 -8.60
N PHE A 292 -30.80 -4.60 -7.51
CA PHE A 292 -30.92 -5.85 -6.75
C PHE A 292 -32.12 -5.86 -5.79
N GLY A 293 -32.87 -4.74 -5.66
CA GLY A 293 -33.99 -4.62 -4.74
C GLY A 293 -33.58 -4.37 -3.29
N MET A 294 -32.40 -3.78 -3.07
CA MET A 294 -31.85 -3.49 -1.75
C MET A 294 -32.28 -2.14 -1.16
N ASP A 295 -33.13 -1.36 -1.87
CA ASP A 295 -33.61 -0.05 -1.37
C ASP A 295 -34.08 -0.04 0.09
N PRO A 296 -34.84 -1.04 0.56
CA PRO A 296 -35.28 -1.06 1.95
C PRO A 296 -34.13 -1.11 2.93
N LEU A 297 -33.02 -1.77 2.54
CA LEU A 297 -31.85 -1.92 3.41
C LEU A 297 -31.12 -0.61 3.61
N PHE A 298 -31.10 0.29 2.63
CA PHE A 298 -30.45 1.61 2.75
C PHE A 298 -31.00 2.43 3.90
N SER A 299 -32.32 2.45 4.05
CA SER A 299 -32.96 3.21 5.13
C SER A 299 -32.84 2.53 6.48
N GLU A 300 -32.86 1.19 6.53
CA GLU A 300 -32.83 0.41 7.76
C GLU A 300 -31.40 0.29 8.34
N PHE A 301 -30.43 -0.06 7.53
CA PHE A 301 -29.06 -0.38 7.98
C PHE A 301 -28.02 0.66 7.58
N GLY A 302 -28.31 1.45 6.55
CA GLY A 302 -27.39 2.48 6.04
C GLY A 302 -26.25 1.92 5.21
N ILE A 303 -25.76 2.76 4.31
CA ILE A 303 -24.50 2.56 3.58
C ILE A 303 -23.38 3.13 4.44
N TYR A 304 -22.31 2.40 4.58
CA TYR A 304 -21.15 2.89 5.33
C TYR A 304 -20.50 4.07 4.62
N SER A 305 -20.22 5.11 5.37
CA SER A 305 -19.39 6.23 4.94
C SER A 305 -18.58 6.75 6.12
N HIS A 306 -17.26 6.75 5.98
CA HIS A 306 -16.35 7.25 7.02
C HIS A 306 -16.73 8.65 7.52
N SER A 307 -17.17 9.51 6.64
CA SER A 307 -17.55 10.90 6.96
C SER A 307 -19.02 11.11 7.32
N GLY A 308 -19.84 10.06 7.27
CA GLY A 308 -21.29 10.15 7.33
C GLY A 308 -21.87 10.93 6.15
N GLN A 309 -23.18 11.19 6.18
CA GLN A 309 -23.87 11.91 5.12
C GLN A 309 -23.89 13.43 5.37
N LYS A 310 -23.02 14.17 4.67
CA LYS A 310 -22.89 15.62 4.81
C LYS A 310 -23.75 16.42 3.85
N TYR A 311 -24.59 15.75 3.07
CA TYR A 311 -25.50 16.35 2.10
C TYR A 311 -26.91 15.82 2.29
N LYS A 312 -27.88 16.52 1.69
CA LYS A 312 -29.28 16.11 1.67
C LYS A 312 -29.53 15.36 0.37
N PRO A 313 -29.88 14.04 0.42
CA PRO A 313 -30.10 13.27 -0.79
C PRO A 313 -31.33 13.76 -1.57
N VAL A 314 -31.33 13.58 -2.89
CA VAL A 314 -32.42 13.98 -3.77
C VAL A 314 -33.74 13.34 -3.37
N ASP A 315 -33.68 12.09 -2.94
CA ASP A 315 -34.80 11.25 -2.51
C ASP A 315 -35.17 11.39 -1.02
N HIS A 316 -34.69 12.43 -0.35
CA HIS A 316 -34.85 12.62 1.11
C HIS A 316 -36.30 12.59 1.63
N LYS A 317 -37.27 12.80 0.75
CA LYS A 317 -38.72 12.71 1.06
C LYS A 317 -39.28 11.31 0.90
N MET A 318 -38.54 10.39 0.28
CA MET A 318 -38.97 9.01 0.07
C MET A 318 -38.79 8.18 1.34
N ILE A 319 -39.63 7.16 1.52
CA ILE A 319 -39.49 6.20 2.63
C ILE A 319 -38.19 5.39 2.46
N MET A 320 -37.95 4.89 1.25
CA MET A 320 -36.75 4.13 0.89
C MET A 320 -35.69 5.06 0.28
N LYS A 321 -35.19 5.97 1.09
CA LYS A 321 -34.18 6.95 0.66
C LYS A 321 -32.77 6.38 0.77
N TYR A 322 -31.90 6.92 -0.06
CA TYR A 322 -30.45 6.72 0.07
C TYR A 322 -29.96 7.32 1.40
N LYS A 323 -29.24 6.51 2.20
CA LYS A 323 -28.76 6.94 3.52
C LYS A 323 -27.34 6.41 3.77
N GLU A 324 -26.42 7.33 3.93
CA GLU A 324 -25.07 7.04 4.39
C GLU A 324 -24.94 7.30 5.89
N SER A 325 -24.06 6.55 6.56
CA SER A 325 -23.82 6.68 7.99
C SER A 325 -22.44 6.13 8.35
N ILE A 326 -21.81 6.73 9.36
CA ILE A 326 -20.58 6.18 9.96
C ILE A 326 -20.80 4.80 10.62
N THR A 327 -22.05 4.47 10.91
CA THR A 327 -22.48 3.15 11.42
C THR A 327 -23.22 2.35 10.36
N GLY A 328 -23.12 2.75 9.10
CA GLY A 328 -23.71 2.02 8.00
C GLY A 328 -23.10 0.62 7.90
N GLN A 329 -23.92 -0.35 7.52
CA GLN A 329 -23.55 -1.77 7.52
C GLN A 329 -23.30 -2.30 6.10
N ILE A 330 -23.78 -1.59 5.08
CA ILE A 330 -23.62 -1.96 3.67
C ILE A 330 -22.37 -1.28 3.13
N LEU A 331 -21.45 -2.03 2.55
CA LEU A 331 -20.30 -1.50 1.82
C LEU A 331 -20.67 -1.32 0.35
N GLU A 332 -20.73 -0.09 -0.12
CA GLU A 332 -20.93 0.27 -1.52
C GLU A 332 -19.60 0.77 -2.09
N GLU A 333 -18.88 -0.11 -2.77
CA GLU A 333 -17.47 0.11 -3.17
C GLU A 333 -17.31 0.97 -4.42
N GLY A 334 -18.41 1.28 -5.11
CA GLY A 334 -18.41 1.82 -6.46
C GLY A 334 -18.28 0.73 -7.52
N ILE A 335 -18.36 1.09 -8.79
CA ILE A 335 -18.31 0.13 -9.91
C ILE A 335 -16.89 -0.44 -10.04
N SER A 336 -16.55 -1.33 -9.10
CA SER A 336 -15.24 -1.98 -9.00
C SER A 336 -15.38 -3.34 -8.31
N GLU A 337 -15.44 -4.40 -9.09
CA GLU A 337 -15.49 -5.76 -8.58
C GLU A 337 -14.20 -6.12 -7.82
N ALA A 338 -13.06 -5.59 -8.25
CA ALA A 338 -11.78 -5.82 -7.57
C ALA A 338 -11.76 -5.26 -6.14
N ASN A 339 -12.30 -4.05 -5.92
CA ASN A 339 -12.42 -3.49 -4.57
C ASN A 339 -13.43 -4.28 -3.74
N SER A 340 -14.56 -4.64 -4.33
CA SER A 340 -15.62 -5.39 -3.63
C SER A 340 -15.13 -6.76 -3.15
N ILE A 341 -14.39 -7.51 -3.99
CA ILE A 341 -13.85 -8.80 -3.58
C ILE A 341 -12.73 -8.64 -2.55
N ALA A 342 -11.90 -7.61 -2.65
CA ALA A 342 -10.87 -7.32 -1.64
C ALA A 342 -11.49 -7.02 -0.27
N SER A 343 -12.56 -6.21 -0.23
CA SER A 343 -13.33 -5.95 0.99
C SER A 343 -14.00 -7.21 1.53
N TRP A 344 -14.50 -8.08 0.64
CA TRP A 344 -15.06 -9.37 1.03
C TRP A 344 -14.00 -10.28 1.66
N ILE A 345 -12.81 -10.40 1.07
CA ILE A 345 -11.69 -11.19 1.62
C ILE A 345 -11.28 -10.63 2.98
N ALA A 346 -11.13 -9.31 3.10
CA ALA A 346 -10.76 -8.66 4.35
C ALA A 346 -11.79 -8.93 5.45
N SER A 347 -13.07 -8.81 5.13
CA SER A 347 -14.17 -9.10 6.03
C SER A 347 -14.20 -10.59 6.41
N ALA A 348 -14.14 -11.50 5.44
CA ALA A 348 -14.17 -12.95 5.67
C ALA A 348 -13.02 -13.46 6.55
N THR A 349 -11.87 -12.79 6.52
CA THR A 349 -10.68 -13.14 7.30
C THR A 349 -10.51 -12.33 8.59
N SER A 350 -11.38 -11.37 8.86
CA SER A 350 -11.28 -10.46 10.00
C SER A 350 -11.25 -11.18 11.36
N TYR A 351 -11.86 -12.35 11.45
CA TYR A 351 -11.84 -13.17 12.66
C TYR A 351 -10.42 -13.55 13.11
N SER A 352 -9.49 -13.76 12.18
CA SER A 352 -8.14 -14.26 12.51
C SER A 352 -7.13 -13.15 12.79
N HIS A 353 -7.29 -11.97 12.19
CA HIS A 353 -6.33 -10.87 12.38
C HIS A 353 -6.88 -9.70 13.20
N ALA A 354 -8.20 -9.46 13.16
CA ALA A 354 -8.85 -8.42 13.93
C ALA A 354 -9.67 -8.96 15.11
N MET A 355 -9.74 -10.28 15.31
CA MET A 355 -10.57 -10.93 16.34
C MET A 355 -12.06 -10.54 16.26
N THR A 356 -12.51 -10.10 15.08
CA THR A 356 -13.86 -9.62 14.82
C THR A 356 -14.50 -10.49 13.74
N PRO A 357 -15.31 -11.48 14.10
CA PRO A 357 -15.96 -12.34 13.12
C PRO A 357 -17.05 -11.58 12.39
N THR A 358 -17.02 -11.61 11.07
CA THR A 358 -18.08 -11.07 10.21
C THR A 358 -18.55 -12.11 9.17
N LEU A 359 -19.71 -11.89 8.61
CA LEU A 359 -20.36 -12.70 7.57
C LEU A 359 -20.58 -11.82 6.34
N PRO A 360 -19.61 -11.72 5.44
CA PRO A 360 -19.75 -10.91 4.25
C PRO A 360 -20.55 -11.61 3.16
N PHE A 361 -21.38 -10.82 2.49
CA PHE A 361 -22.16 -11.24 1.32
C PHE A 361 -21.82 -10.31 0.16
N TYR A 362 -21.04 -10.80 -0.79
CA TYR A 362 -20.73 -10.06 -2.00
C TYR A 362 -21.78 -10.33 -3.07
N ILE A 363 -22.48 -9.27 -3.50
CA ILE A 363 -23.57 -9.32 -4.47
C ILE A 363 -23.11 -8.63 -5.74
N PHE A 364 -23.09 -9.34 -6.86
CA PHE A 364 -22.57 -8.86 -8.13
C PHE A 364 -23.34 -9.41 -9.33
N TYR A 365 -23.19 -8.76 -10.46
CA TYR A 365 -23.60 -9.33 -11.74
C TYR A 365 -22.61 -10.41 -12.17
N SER A 366 -23.11 -11.63 -12.40
CA SER A 366 -22.30 -12.80 -12.74
C SER A 366 -21.37 -12.56 -13.94
N MET A 367 -21.84 -11.80 -14.94
CA MET A 367 -21.05 -11.46 -16.12
C MET A 367 -19.78 -10.66 -15.75
N PHE A 368 -19.88 -9.69 -14.85
CA PHE A 368 -18.73 -8.86 -14.47
C PHE A 368 -17.86 -9.52 -13.41
N GLY A 369 -18.46 -10.13 -12.39
CA GLY A 369 -17.73 -10.80 -11.34
C GLY A 369 -16.89 -11.95 -11.86
N PHE A 370 -17.48 -12.87 -12.64
CA PHE A 370 -16.72 -14.01 -13.19
C PHE A 370 -15.63 -13.61 -14.19
N GLN A 371 -15.79 -12.51 -14.91
CA GLN A 371 -14.74 -12.04 -15.82
C GLN A 371 -13.57 -11.36 -15.11
N ARG A 372 -13.80 -10.70 -13.97
CA ARG A 372 -12.84 -9.79 -13.35
C ARG A 372 -12.16 -10.32 -12.10
N VAL A 373 -12.86 -11.15 -11.33
CA VAL A 373 -12.41 -11.58 -9.99
C VAL A 373 -12.60 -13.09 -9.72
N ASN A 374 -12.76 -13.90 -10.77
CA ASN A 374 -13.00 -15.33 -10.64
C ASN A 374 -11.82 -16.10 -10.03
N ASP A 375 -10.62 -15.58 -10.15
CA ASP A 375 -9.39 -16.15 -9.63
C ASP A 375 -9.07 -15.72 -8.18
N GLN A 376 -9.81 -14.77 -7.65
CA GLN A 376 -9.70 -14.28 -6.28
C GLN A 376 -10.69 -14.95 -5.33
#